data_aa01743e71a7e97dbaab15cf99c15ef8
#
_entry.id   aa01743e71a7e97dbaab15cf99c15ef8
#
_cell.length_a   1.000
_cell.length_b   1.000
_cell.length_c   1.000
_cell.angle_alpha   90.00
_cell.angle_beta   90.00
_cell.angle_gamma   90.00
#
_symmetry.space_group_name_H-M   'P 1'
#
loop_
_entity.id
_entity.type
_entity.pdbx_description
1 polymer ?
#
loop_
_entity_poly.entity_id
_entity_poly.type
_entity_poly.pdbx_seq_one_letter_code
_entity_poly.pdbx_strand_id
1 'polypeptide(L)'
;MAVYQDKTVWITGASSGIGEALARAFAAEGATLVLSARRKDELERVQVACTGHNPEGADHLVLPLDVTDHPRLAQAVATVTERCGTIDVLINNAGISQRSLCIDTKMDVYRHLMEVDVLGQIALTREVLPVMIGQMSGQIAITASVAGKIGVPYRTGYCAAKHAVMGFFDALRGEVVHDGITVHTIVPGYIRTAIAEHALKGDGSEFGYTDSAIAGGMDPDRCAAVILKGLRRGKPEIPVGEGFEMHALWLKRLFPRLVFKKTADMAKRK
;
A
#
# COMPACT_ATOMS: atom_id res chain seq x y z
N MET A 1 -20.24 17.75 -2.06
CA MET A 1 -19.79 17.07 -3.28
C MET A 1 -18.72 16.06 -2.91
N ALA A 2 -18.75 14.87 -3.49
CA ALA A 2 -17.73 13.86 -3.30
C ALA A 2 -16.40 14.37 -3.89
N VAL A 3 -15.33 14.32 -3.12
CA VAL A 3 -14.02 14.90 -3.51
C VAL A 3 -13.39 14.16 -4.69
N TYR A 4 -13.73 12.88 -4.84
CA TYR A 4 -13.18 12.02 -5.88
C TYR A 4 -14.17 11.74 -7.03
N GLN A 5 -15.28 12.48 -7.09
CA GLN A 5 -16.21 12.43 -8.24
C GLN A 5 -15.44 12.73 -9.53
N ASP A 6 -15.59 11.89 -10.54
CA ASP A 6 -14.94 12.00 -11.87
C ASP A 6 -13.39 11.97 -11.85
N LYS A 7 -12.80 11.50 -10.74
CA LYS A 7 -11.34 11.35 -10.61
C LYS A 7 -10.90 9.95 -11.01
N THR A 8 -9.79 9.84 -11.73
CA THR A 8 -9.14 8.57 -12.04
C THR A 8 -8.23 8.15 -10.89
N VAL A 9 -8.56 7.03 -10.25
CA VAL A 9 -7.83 6.48 -9.10
C VAL A 9 -7.23 5.14 -9.49
N TRP A 10 -5.91 5.06 -9.56
CA TRP A 10 -5.18 3.83 -9.85
C TRP A 10 -4.69 3.18 -8.56
N ILE A 11 -5.11 1.92 -8.31
CA ILE A 11 -4.78 1.17 -7.08
C ILE A 11 -4.03 -0.11 -7.46
N THR A 12 -2.78 -0.25 -6.97
CA THR A 12 -2.05 -1.51 -7.05
C THR A 12 -2.37 -2.42 -5.85
N GLY A 13 -2.30 -3.74 -6.05
CA GLY A 13 -2.74 -4.69 -5.01
C GLY A 13 -4.24 -4.59 -4.71
N ALA A 14 -5.04 -4.23 -5.72
CA ALA A 14 -6.48 -4.01 -5.59
C ALA A 14 -7.31 -5.28 -5.42
N SER A 15 -6.71 -6.48 -5.59
CA SER A 15 -7.42 -7.76 -5.59
C SER A 15 -7.88 -8.25 -4.21
N SER A 16 -7.45 -7.64 -3.12
CA SER A 16 -7.81 -8.05 -1.75
C SER A 16 -7.45 -6.99 -0.69
N GLY A 17 -7.93 -7.20 0.53
CA GLY A 17 -7.51 -6.48 1.73
C GLY A 17 -7.69 -4.96 1.66
N ILE A 18 -6.67 -4.19 2.01
CA ILE A 18 -6.73 -2.72 2.02
C ILE A 18 -6.99 -2.16 0.62
N GLY A 19 -6.36 -2.72 -0.42
CA GLY A 19 -6.54 -2.28 -1.80
C GLY A 19 -7.96 -2.46 -2.31
N GLU A 20 -8.58 -3.60 -2.04
CA GLU A 20 -10.00 -3.85 -2.35
C GLU A 20 -10.93 -2.92 -1.57
N ALA A 21 -10.69 -2.73 -0.27
CA ALA A 21 -11.50 -1.82 0.54
C ALA A 21 -11.38 -0.37 0.06
N LEU A 22 -10.18 0.07 -0.34
CA LEU A 22 -9.98 1.38 -0.97
C LEU A 22 -10.71 1.51 -2.29
N ALA A 23 -10.69 0.46 -3.14
CA ALA A 23 -11.42 0.46 -4.40
C ALA A 23 -12.92 0.71 -4.18
N ARG A 24 -13.55 -0.05 -3.26
CA ARG A 24 -14.97 0.18 -2.91
C ARG A 24 -15.22 1.59 -2.38
N ALA A 25 -14.33 2.08 -1.51
CA ALA A 25 -14.49 3.40 -0.90
C ALA A 25 -14.36 4.54 -1.91
N PHE A 26 -13.45 4.46 -2.88
CA PHE A 26 -13.32 5.44 -3.96
C PHE A 26 -14.48 5.35 -4.96
N ALA A 27 -14.92 4.12 -5.30
CA ALA A 27 -16.11 3.94 -6.16
C ALA A 27 -17.36 4.59 -5.56
N ALA A 28 -17.57 4.44 -4.25
CA ALA A 28 -18.68 5.08 -3.55
C ALA A 28 -18.63 6.62 -3.58
N GLU A 29 -17.50 7.21 -3.93
CA GLU A 29 -17.34 8.65 -4.15
C GLU A 29 -17.38 9.07 -5.62
N GLY A 30 -17.74 8.15 -6.52
CA GLY A 30 -17.87 8.45 -7.94
C GLY A 30 -16.55 8.45 -8.71
N ALA A 31 -15.47 7.88 -8.17
CA ALA A 31 -14.21 7.76 -8.88
C ALA A 31 -14.26 6.69 -9.99
N THR A 32 -13.56 6.95 -11.10
CA THR A 32 -13.17 5.92 -12.06
C THR A 32 -11.94 5.19 -11.55
N LEU A 33 -12.02 3.85 -11.46
CA LEU A 33 -10.96 3.04 -10.89
C LEU A 33 -10.12 2.37 -11.96
N VAL A 34 -8.81 2.33 -11.72
CA VAL A 34 -7.86 1.42 -12.38
C VAL A 34 -7.40 0.42 -11.34
N LEU A 35 -7.83 -0.82 -11.49
CA LEU A 35 -7.58 -1.91 -10.53
C LEU A 35 -6.43 -2.78 -11.04
N SER A 36 -5.31 -2.79 -10.33
CA SER A 36 -4.14 -3.56 -10.71
C SER A 36 -3.68 -4.54 -9.64
N ALA A 37 -3.45 -5.77 -10.05
CA ALA A 37 -2.80 -6.86 -9.33
C ALA A 37 -2.48 -7.98 -10.33
N ARG A 38 -1.86 -9.08 -9.90
CA ARG A 38 -1.52 -10.21 -10.77
C ARG A 38 -2.71 -11.08 -11.15
N ARG A 39 -3.69 -11.24 -10.23
CA ARG A 39 -4.86 -12.12 -10.41
C ARG A 39 -6.00 -11.36 -11.06
N LYS A 40 -6.22 -11.63 -12.34
CA LYS A 40 -7.25 -10.96 -13.15
C LYS A 40 -8.67 -11.24 -12.64
N ASP A 41 -8.96 -12.49 -12.34
CA ASP A 41 -10.24 -12.97 -11.83
C ASP A 41 -10.69 -12.25 -10.54
N GLU A 42 -9.75 -12.08 -9.63
CA GLU A 42 -9.99 -11.33 -8.39
C GLU A 42 -10.19 -9.82 -8.63
N LEU A 43 -9.50 -9.24 -9.62
CA LEU A 43 -9.72 -7.84 -10.00
C LEU A 43 -11.12 -7.65 -10.62
N GLU A 44 -11.57 -8.58 -11.45
CA GLU A 44 -12.91 -8.58 -12.04
C GLU A 44 -14.00 -8.73 -10.97
N ARG A 45 -13.77 -9.59 -9.97
CA ARG A 45 -14.65 -9.70 -8.80
C ARG A 45 -14.76 -8.36 -8.05
N VAL A 46 -13.64 -7.69 -7.81
CA VAL A 46 -13.63 -6.38 -7.14
C VAL A 46 -14.30 -5.31 -8.01
N GLN A 47 -14.06 -5.31 -9.32
CA GLN A 47 -14.70 -4.38 -10.27
C GLN A 47 -16.23 -4.49 -10.17
N VAL A 48 -16.78 -5.70 -10.20
CA VAL A 48 -18.24 -5.94 -10.06
C VAL A 48 -18.76 -5.39 -8.73
N ALA A 49 -18.03 -5.61 -7.63
CA ALA A 49 -18.39 -5.07 -6.32
C ALA A 49 -18.38 -3.53 -6.28
N CYS A 50 -17.51 -2.89 -7.05
CA CYS A 50 -17.41 -1.43 -7.14
C CYS A 50 -18.53 -0.81 -8.02
N THR A 51 -18.92 -1.47 -9.10
CA THR A 51 -19.96 -0.99 -10.05
C THR A 51 -21.32 -0.81 -9.37
N GLY A 52 -21.66 -1.65 -8.38
CA GLY A 52 -22.88 -1.52 -7.60
C GLY A 52 -22.96 -0.24 -6.73
N HIS A 53 -21.85 0.45 -6.53
CA HIS A 53 -21.79 1.70 -5.75
C HIS A 53 -21.80 2.96 -6.63
N ASN A 54 -21.65 2.82 -7.94
CA ASN A 54 -21.74 3.93 -8.90
C ASN A 54 -22.72 3.58 -10.03
N PRO A 55 -24.04 3.82 -9.84
CA PRO A 55 -25.09 3.45 -10.80
C PRO A 55 -25.00 4.18 -12.15
N GLU A 56 -24.28 5.30 -12.23
CA GLU A 56 -24.12 6.10 -13.46
C GLU A 56 -23.01 5.57 -14.38
N GLY A 57 -22.44 4.39 -14.07
CA GLY A 57 -21.65 3.63 -15.04
C GLY A 57 -20.21 4.08 -15.21
N ALA A 58 -19.47 4.34 -14.12
CA ALA A 58 -18.02 4.48 -14.26
C ALA A 58 -17.42 3.18 -14.85
N ASP A 59 -16.79 3.31 -16.02
CA ASP A 59 -16.09 2.22 -16.70
C ASP A 59 -14.76 1.95 -15.98
N HIS A 60 -14.82 1.16 -14.88
CA HIS A 60 -13.65 0.79 -14.13
C HIS A 60 -12.72 -0.12 -14.95
N LEU A 61 -11.44 0.23 -15.04
CA LEU A 61 -10.45 -0.51 -15.80
C LEU A 61 -9.82 -1.62 -14.94
N VAL A 62 -9.97 -2.88 -15.34
CA VAL A 62 -9.17 -3.99 -14.84
C VAL A 62 -7.88 -4.07 -15.63
N LEU A 63 -6.74 -3.85 -14.97
CA LEU A 63 -5.41 -3.85 -15.58
C LEU A 63 -4.48 -4.81 -14.83
N PRO A 64 -4.41 -6.09 -15.23
CA PRO A 64 -3.50 -7.04 -14.63
C PRO A 64 -2.04 -6.57 -14.76
N LEU A 65 -1.36 -6.43 -13.62
CA LEU A 65 -0.02 -5.87 -13.55
C LEU A 65 0.77 -6.53 -12.43
N ASP A 66 1.99 -6.99 -12.75
CA ASP A 66 3.03 -7.25 -11.78
C ASP A 66 3.92 -6.02 -11.67
N VAL A 67 4.00 -5.42 -10.50
CA VAL A 67 4.82 -4.21 -10.27
C VAL A 67 6.31 -4.47 -10.43
N THR A 68 6.74 -5.73 -10.43
CA THR A 68 8.14 -6.13 -10.66
C THR A 68 8.50 -6.27 -12.14
N ASP A 69 7.52 -6.28 -13.03
CA ASP A 69 7.72 -6.29 -14.48
C ASP A 69 7.94 -4.84 -14.99
N HIS A 70 9.07 -4.25 -14.58
CA HIS A 70 9.39 -2.85 -14.87
C HIS A 70 9.27 -2.47 -16.35
N PRO A 71 9.67 -3.29 -17.33
CA PRO A 71 9.50 -2.98 -18.76
C PRO A 71 8.05 -2.75 -19.19
N ARG A 72 7.08 -3.35 -18.49
CA ARG A 72 5.65 -3.20 -18.80
C ARG A 72 5.00 -1.97 -18.16
N LEU A 73 5.64 -1.31 -17.21
CA LEU A 73 5.01 -0.21 -16.45
C LEU A 73 4.72 1.00 -17.33
N ALA A 74 5.64 1.37 -18.23
CA ALA A 74 5.41 2.47 -19.18
C ALA A 74 4.19 2.19 -20.08
N GLN A 75 4.04 0.96 -20.58
CA GLN A 75 2.88 0.56 -21.38
C GLN A 75 1.59 0.58 -20.56
N ALA A 76 1.66 0.18 -19.29
CA ALA A 76 0.52 0.24 -18.38
C ALA A 76 0.06 1.69 -18.17
N VAL A 77 0.98 2.64 -17.96
CA VAL A 77 0.67 4.08 -17.85
C VAL A 77 0.04 4.60 -19.15
N ALA A 78 0.59 4.26 -20.31
CA ALA A 78 0.03 4.64 -21.61
C ALA A 78 -1.42 4.12 -21.76
N THR A 79 -1.68 2.86 -21.39
CA THR A 79 -3.03 2.27 -21.42
C THR A 79 -4.01 3.04 -20.52
N VAL A 80 -3.58 3.43 -19.31
CA VAL A 80 -4.43 4.18 -18.38
C VAL A 80 -4.72 5.57 -18.94
N THR A 81 -3.72 6.28 -19.46
CA THR A 81 -3.90 7.63 -19.99
C THR A 81 -4.76 7.64 -21.26
N GLU A 82 -4.62 6.62 -22.13
CA GLU A 82 -5.47 6.46 -23.31
C GLU A 82 -6.93 6.21 -22.96
N ARG A 83 -7.19 5.38 -21.93
CA ARG A 83 -8.56 5.00 -21.53
C ARG A 83 -9.24 6.04 -20.64
N CYS A 84 -8.51 6.65 -19.72
CA CYS A 84 -9.06 7.51 -18.67
C CYS A 84 -8.72 9.00 -18.85
N GLY A 85 -7.77 9.34 -19.72
CA GLY A 85 -7.33 10.71 -19.97
C GLY A 85 -6.39 11.27 -18.90
N THR A 86 -6.63 11.00 -17.63
CA THR A 86 -5.85 11.50 -16.48
C THR A 86 -5.51 10.38 -15.51
N ILE A 87 -4.53 10.67 -14.62
CA ILE A 87 -4.26 9.88 -13.41
C ILE A 87 -4.27 10.89 -12.25
N ASP A 88 -5.38 10.96 -11.52
CA ASP A 88 -5.52 11.93 -10.43
C ASP A 88 -4.96 11.41 -9.12
N VAL A 89 -5.08 10.09 -8.86
CA VAL A 89 -4.60 9.46 -7.65
C VAL A 89 -3.90 8.14 -7.99
N LEU A 90 -2.67 7.96 -7.51
CA LEU A 90 -1.96 6.70 -7.53
C LEU A 90 -1.86 6.15 -6.10
N ILE A 91 -2.42 4.97 -5.86
CA ILE A 91 -2.28 4.24 -4.59
C ILE A 91 -1.31 3.06 -4.80
N ASN A 92 -0.07 3.24 -4.42
CA ASN A 92 0.94 2.20 -4.35
C ASN A 92 0.66 1.32 -3.12
N ASN A 93 -0.15 0.28 -3.29
CA ASN A 93 -0.58 -0.58 -2.20
C ASN A 93 -0.15 -2.04 -2.37
N ALA A 94 0.27 -2.46 -3.56
CA ALA A 94 0.83 -3.79 -3.75
C ALA A 94 2.00 -4.04 -2.78
N GLY A 95 2.05 -5.22 -2.19
CA GLY A 95 3.11 -5.57 -1.24
C GLY A 95 2.96 -6.99 -0.70
N ILE A 96 4.04 -7.49 -0.17
CA ILE A 96 4.15 -8.81 0.45
C ILE A 96 4.77 -8.68 1.84
N SER A 97 4.68 -9.72 2.66
CA SER A 97 5.26 -9.75 4.00
C SER A 97 6.22 -10.93 4.18
N GLN A 98 6.96 -10.93 5.28
CA GLN A 98 7.88 -12.01 5.66
C GLN A 98 7.62 -12.45 7.10
N ARG A 99 7.81 -13.76 7.35
CA ARG A 99 7.68 -14.36 8.68
C ARG A 99 8.78 -15.42 8.90
N SER A 100 10.00 -14.98 9.22
CA SER A 100 11.14 -15.86 9.50
C SER A 100 12.22 -15.12 10.30
N LEU A 101 13.07 -15.86 11.00
CA LEU A 101 14.27 -15.28 11.63
C LEU A 101 15.27 -14.87 10.56
N CYS A 102 16.09 -13.87 10.86
CA CYS A 102 17.13 -13.39 9.95
C CYS A 102 18.08 -14.52 9.51
N ILE A 103 18.50 -15.35 10.47
CA ILE A 103 19.43 -16.46 10.22
C ILE A 103 18.84 -17.54 9.31
N ASP A 104 17.50 -17.69 9.30
CA ASP A 104 16.79 -18.72 8.54
C ASP A 104 16.26 -18.18 7.19
N THR A 105 16.51 -16.89 6.88
CA THR A 105 15.96 -16.23 5.70
C THR A 105 17.00 -16.20 4.56
N LYS A 106 16.65 -16.85 3.43
CA LYS A 106 17.48 -16.78 2.21
C LYS A 106 17.53 -15.36 1.64
N MET A 107 18.66 -15.00 1.04
CA MET A 107 18.84 -13.68 0.43
C MET A 107 17.83 -13.40 -0.70
N ASP A 108 17.35 -14.42 -1.40
CA ASP A 108 16.35 -14.27 -2.46
C ASP A 108 14.99 -13.82 -1.91
N VAL A 109 14.63 -14.20 -0.69
CA VAL A 109 13.44 -13.69 -0.01
C VAL A 109 13.59 -12.18 0.27
N TYR A 110 14.76 -11.75 0.74
CA TYR A 110 15.04 -10.31 0.93
C TYR A 110 14.99 -9.54 -0.39
N ARG A 111 15.59 -10.08 -1.47
CA ARG A 111 15.57 -9.45 -2.80
C ARG A 111 14.13 -9.32 -3.30
N HIS A 112 13.33 -10.38 -3.16
CA HIS A 112 11.93 -10.36 -3.60
C HIS A 112 11.08 -9.35 -2.82
N LEU A 113 11.27 -9.24 -1.50
CA LEU A 113 10.63 -8.19 -0.69
C LEU A 113 11.00 -6.78 -1.16
N MET A 114 12.29 -6.54 -1.42
CA MET A 114 12.74 -5.23 -1.91
C MET A 114 12.21 -4.96 -3.31
N GLU A 115 12.13 -5.96 -4.17
CA GLU A 115 11.62 -5.81 -5.52
C GLU A 115 10.14 -5.43 -5.53
N VAL A 116 9.29 -6.17 -4.80
CA VAL A 116 7.85 -5.91 -4.77
C VAL A 116 7.51 -4.65 -3.96
N ASP A 117 8.02 -4.56 -2.72
CA ASP A 117 7.57 -3.54 -1.76
C ASP A 117 8.27 -2.18 -1.96
N VAL A 118 9.41 -2.15 -2.66
CA VAL A 118 10.20 -0.92 -2.85
C VAL A 118 10.37 -0.58 -4.32
N LEU A 119 11.11 -1.39 -5.08
CA LEU A 119 11.51 -1.04 -6.45
C LEU A 119 10.31 -0.97 -7.39
N GLY A 120 9.37 -1.90 -7.31
CA GLY A 120 8.13 -1.87 -8.10
C GLY A 120 7.29 -0.64 -7.84
N GLN A 121 7.19 -0.21 -6.58
CA GLN A 121 6.46 1.00 -6.18
C GLN A 121 7.14 2.28 -6.71
N ILE A 122 8.47 2.33 -6.62
CA ILE A 122 9.28 3.43 -7.15
C ILE A 122 9.17 3.48 -8.67
N ALA A 123 9.30 2.34 -9.34
CA ALA A 123 9.26 2.25 -10.79
C ALA A 123 7.92 2.73 -11.33
N LEU A 124 6.80 2.24 -10.80
CA LEU A 124 5.47 2.71 -11.23
C LEU A 124 5.27 4.21 -10.95
N THR A 125 5.72 4.70 -9.80
CA THR A 125 5.65 6.12 -9.47
C THR A 125 6.41 6.97 -10.48
N ARG A 126 7.62 6.55 -10.88
CA ARG A 126 8.43 7.23 -11.90
C ARG A 126 7.73 7.32 -13.26
N GLU A 127 7.05 6.26 -13.68
CA GLU A 127 6.32 6.26 -14.94
C GLU A 127 5.05 7.12 -14.89
N VAL A 128 4.39 7.24 -13.72
CA VAL A 128 3.19 8.08 -13.52
C VAL A 128 3.52 9.55 -13.35
N LEU A 129 4.65 9.89 -12.73
CA LEU A 129 5.03 11.27 -12.43
C LEU A 129 4.97 12.23 -13.62
N PRO A 130 5.48 11.90 -14.83
CA PRO A 130 5.39 12.83 -15.98
C PRO A 130 3.96 13.21 -16.35
N VAL A 131 3.00 12.27 -16.17
CA VAL A 131 1.58 12.52 -16.42
C VAL A 131 1.05 13.53 -15.40
N MET A 132 1.28 13.33 -14.11
CA MET A 132 0.82 14.21 -13.04
C MET A 132 1.49 15.59 -13.10
N ILE A 133 2.79 15.65 -13.44
CA ILE A 133 3.51 16.93 -13.67
C ILE A 133 2.87 17.68 -14.85
N GLY A 134 2.58 17.01 -15.96
CA GLY A 134 1.88 17.61 -17.10
C GLY A 134 0.48 18.12 -16.76
N GLN A 135 -0.21 17.47 -15.81
CA GLN A 135 -1.50 17.88 -15.27
C GLN A 135 -1.39 19.06 -14.27
N MET A 136 -0.20 19.36 -13.74
CA MET A 136 0.04 20.25 -12.60
C MET A 136 -0.83 19.89 -11.39
N SER A 137 -1.15 18.62 -11.24
CA SER A 137 -1.98 18.10 -10.14
C SER A 137 -1.84 16.58 -10.01
N GLY A 138 -1.94 16.07 -8.80
CA GLY A 138 -1.96 14.64 -8.52
C GLY A 138 -1.86 14.32 -7.04
N GLN A 139 -2.26 13.11 -6.69
CA GLN A 139 -2.03 12.55 -5.35
C GLN A 139 -1.32 11.21 -5.48
N ILE A 140 -0.22 11.04 -4.78
CA ILE A 140 0.50 9.76 -4.71
C ILE A 140 0.45 9.28 -3.27
N ALA A 141 -0.08 8.09 -3.04
CA ALA A 141 -0.08 7.46 -1.73
C ALA A 141 0.69 6.15 -1.76
N ILE A 142 1.50 5.90 -0.72
CA ILE A 142 2.21 4.64 -0.50
C ILE A 142 1.72 3.94 0.76
N THR A 143 1.34 2.67 0.64
CA THR A 143 1.03 1.83 1.79
C THR A 143 2.32 1.29 2.41
N ALA A 144 2.81 2.02 3.41
CA ALA A 144 3.91 1.61 4.26
C ALA A 144 3.41 0.65 5.37
N SER A 145 3.81 0.86 6.61
CA SER A 145 3.37 0.10 7.79
C SER A 145 3.94 0.75 9.06
N VAL A 146 3.36 0.44 10.21
CA VAL A 146 4.04 0.63 11.51
C VAL A 146 5.43 -0.03 11.51
N ALA A 147 5.59 -1.15 10.81
CA ALA A 147 6.89 -1.82 10.58
C ALA A 147 7.89 -0.98 9.77
N GLY A 148 7.46 0.09 9.11
CA GLY A 148 8.32 1.10 8.48
C GLY A 148 8.89 2.13 9.47
N LYS A 149 8.44 2.10 10.72
CA LYS A 149 8.93 2.97 11.80
C LYS A 149 9.52 2.21 12.98
N ILE A 150 9.11 0.95 13.16
CA ILE A 150 9.53 0.09 14.27
C ILE A 150 10.03 -1.22 13.71
N GLY A 151 11.18 -1.71 14.23
CA GLY A 151 11.64 -3.07 13.95
C GLY A 151 10.76 -4.10 14.68
N VAL A 152 10.28 -5.09 13.95
CA VAL A 152 9.47 -6.19 14.47
C VAL A 152 10.20 -7.51 14.24
N PRO A 153 10.44 -8.34 15.28
CA PRO A 153 11.05 -9.66 15.12
C PRO A 153 10.33 -10.52 14.07
N TYR A 154 11.07 -11.40 13.43
CA TYR A 154 10.62 -12.27 12.33
C TYR A 154 10.24 -11.54 11.03
N ARG A 155 10.43 -10.20 10.94
CA ARG A 155 10.03 -9.38 9.79
C ARG A 155 11.16 -8.44 9.34
N THR A 156 12.42 -8.90 9.44
CA THR A 156 13.59 -8.05 9.15
C THR A 156 13.57 -7.46 7.75
N GLY A 157 13.27 -8.27 6.72
CA GLY A 157 13.17 -7.81 5.33
C GLY A 157 11.97 -6.90 5.10
N TYR A 158 10.81 -7.26 5.65
CA TYR A 158 9.61 -6.45 5.57
C TYR A 158 9.81 -5.08 6.25
N CYS A 159 10.42 -5.05 7.45
CA CYS A 159 10.73 -3.79 8.12
C CYS A 159 11.71 -2.94 7.29
N ALA A 160 12.75 -3.56 6.70
CA ALA A 160 13.70 -2.85 5.85
C ALA A 160 12.98 -2.22 4.63
N ALA A 161 12.14 -2.99 3.92
CA ALA A 161 11.39 -2.51 2.78
C ALA A 161 10.44 -1.35 3.16
N LYS A 162 9.68 -1.49 4.26
CA LYS A 162 8.74 -0.45 4.68
C LYS A 162 9.43 0.82 5.23
N HIS A 163 10.65 0.72 5.79
CA HIS A 163 11.47 1.90 6.09
C HIS A 163 11.99 2.57 4.81
N ALA A 164 12.40 1.78 3.81
CA ALA A 164 12.91 2.30 2.54
C ALA A 164 11.86 3.14 1.79
N VAL A 165 10.63 2.64 1.65
CA VAL A 165 9.56 3.41 0.97
C VAL A 165 9.20 4.68 1.74
N MET A 166 9.23 4.67 3.06
CA MET A 166 8.98 5.90 3.82
C MET A 166 10.02 6.98 3.50
N GLY A 167 11.30 6.60 3.48
CA GLY A 167 12.38 7.54 3.15
C GLY A 167 12.28 8.08 1.71
N PHE A 168 12.00 7.19 0.74
CA PHE A 168 11.84 7.57 -0.65
C PHE A 168 10.68 8.56 -0.85
N PHE A 169 9.49 8.23 -0.34
CA PHE A 169 8.30 9.06 -0.54
C PHE A 169 8.33 10.35 0.29
N ASP A 170 9.07 10.39 1.40
CA ASP A 170 9.33 11.63 2.13
C ASP A 170 10.22 12.59 1.32
N ALA A 171 11.26 12.09 0.64
CA ALA A 171 12.09 12.88 -0.26
C ALA A 171 11.28 13.36 -1.49
N LEU A 172 10.55 12.44 -2.14
CA LEU A 172 9.72 12.74 -3.30
C LEU A 172 8.71 13.86 -3.02
N ARG A 173 8.13 13.89 -1.82
CA ARG A 173 7.18 14.96 -1.43
C ARG A 173 7.77 16.35 -1.57
N GLY A 174 9.05 16.51 -1.21
CA GLY A 174 9.77 17.78 -1.37
C GLY A 174 10.06 18.11 -2.83
N GLU A 175 10.30 17.11 -3.66
CA GLU A 175 10.63 17.30 -5.08
C GLU A 175 9.44 17.78 -5.92
N VAL A 176 8.22 17.26 -5.62
CA VAL A 176 7.05 17.45 -6.50
C VAL A 176 6.01 18.46 -5.98
N VAL A 177 6.25 19.09 -4.85
CA VAL A 177 5.29 20.01 -4.21
C VAL A 177 4.95 21.21 -5.11
N HIS A 178 5.90 21.68 -5.90
CA HIS A 178 5.73 22.82 -6.82
C HIS A 178 5.01 22.44 -8.12
N ASP A 179 4.87 21.14 -8.40
CA ASP A 179 4.10 20.62 -9.54
C ASP A 179 2.61 20.37 -9.18
N GLY A 180 2.16 20.81 -8.01
CA GLY A 180 0.80 20.61 -7.54
C GLY A 180 0.50 19.15 -7.11
N ILE A 181 1.54 18.34 -6.92
CA ILE A 181 1.42 16.92 -6.54
C ILE A 181 1.58 16.78 -5.03
N THR A 182 0.66 16.05 -4.40
CA THR A 182 0.75 15.71 -2.97
C THR A 182 1.16 14.26 -2.78
N VAL A 183 2.04 14.03 -1.80
CA VAL A 183 2.53 12.68 -1.48
C VAL A 183 2.13 12.29 -0.06
N HIS A 184 1.52 11.12 0.09
CA HIS A 184 0.96 10.63 1.34
C HIS A 184 1.57 9.28 1.73
N THR A 185 2.02 9.13 2.96
CA THR A 185 2.48 7.86 3.51
C THR A 185 1.40 7.27 4.41
N ILE A 186 0.77 6.19 3.99
CA ILE A 186 -0.20 5.43 4.79
C ILE A 186 0.58 4.52 5.73
N VAL A 187 0.27 4.54 7.03
CA VAL A 187 0.98 3.78 8.05
C VAL A 187 0.01 2.86 8.79
N PRO A 188 -0.37 1.71 8.20
CA PRO A 188 -1.25 0.76 8.86
C PRO A 188 -0.57 0.07 10.05
N GLY A 189 -1.36 -0.13 11.12
CA GLY A 189 -1.11 -1.11 12.16
C GLY A 189 -1.59 -2.50 11.76
N TYR A 190 -2.21 -3.22 12.69
CA TYR A 190 -2.84 -4.51 12.37
C TYR A 190 -4.20 -4.29 11.71
N ILE A 191 -4.28 -4.67 10.44
CA ILE A 191 -5.51 -4.67 9.64
C ILE A 191 -5.85 -6.12 9.29
N ARG A 192 -7.11 -6.53 9.43
CA ARG A 192 -7.60 -7.88 9.17
C ARG A 192 -7.60 -8.20 7.68
N THR A 193 -6.47 -8.69 7.19
CA THR A 193 -6.23 -9.06 5.78
C THR A 193 -5.46 -10.35 5.68
N ALA A 194 -5.45 -10.98 4.52
CA ALA A 194 -4.69 -12.21 4.25
C ALA A 194 -3.17 -12.01 4.09
N ILE A 195 -2.63 -10.81 4.27
CA ILE A 195 -1.19 -10.52 4.07
C ILE A 195 -0.26 -11.36 4.94
N ALA A 196 -0.73 -11.77 6.13
CA ALA A 196 0.06 -12.63 7.01
C ALA A 196 0.06 -14.09 6.54
N GLU A 197 -1.05 -14.55 6.02
CA GLU A 197 -1.23 -15.89 5.47
C GLU A 197 -0.30 -16.11 4.27
N HIS A 198 -0.22 -15.11 3.38
CA HIS A 198 0.67 -15.10 2.22
C HIS A 198 2.08 -14.57 2.51
N ALA A 199 2.44 -14.36 3.78
CA ALA A 199 3.79 -13.94 4.14
C ALA A 199 4.82 -15.02 3.76
N LEU A 200 6.00 -14.61 3.30
CA LEU A 200 7.07 -15.52 2.93
C LEU A 200 7.79 -16.06 4.17
N LYS A 201 8.01 -17.38 4.22
CA LYS A 201 8.97 -18.01 5.13
C LYS A 201 10.40 -17.77 4.65
N GLY A 202 11.37 -18.20 5.45
CA GLY A 202 12.79 -18.02 5.14
C GLY A 202 13.27 -18.77 3.88
N ASP A 203 12.57 -19.81 3.47
CA ASP A 203 12.82 -20.58 2.25
C ASP A 203 12.10 -20.02 1.00
N GLY A 204 11.21 -19.04 1.19
CA GLY A 204 10.39 -18.44 0.13
C GLY A 204 9.00 -19.06 -0.02
N SER A 205 8.66 -20.12 0.72
CA SER A 205 7.30 -20.68 0.75
C SER A 205 6.36 -19.78 1.56
N GLU A 206 5.04 -19.90 1.32
CA GLU A 206 4.03 -19.15 2.07
C GLU A 206 3.91 -19.62 3.52
N PHE A 207 3.59 -18.70 4.43
CA PHE A 207 3.44 -18.95 5.84
C PHE A 207 2.19 -19.79 6.16
N GLY A 208 1.08 -19.54 5.47
CA GLY A 208 -0.10 -20.37 5.45
C GLY A 208 -1.09 -20.17 6.60
N TYR A 209 -0.86 -19.22 7.52
CA TYR A 209 -1.86 -18.87 8.54
C TYR A 209 -1.80 -17.42 8.99
N THR A 210 -2.92 -16.93 9.54
CA THR A 210 -3.03 -15.57 10.09
C THR A 210 -2.85 -15.60 11.60
N ASP A 211 -1.93 -14.81 12.14
CA ASP A 211 -1.77 -14.69 13.59
C ASP A 211 -2.93 -13.90 14.24
N SER A 212 -3.15 -14.14 15.54
CA SER A 212 -4.26 -13.56 16.29
C SER A 212 -4.27 -12.03 16.30
N ALA A 213 -3.10 -11.38 16.23
CA ALA A 213 -3.00 -9.93 16.21
C ALA A 213 -3.57 -9.34 14.91
N ILE A 214 -3.32 -10.00 13.77
CA ILE A 214 -3.87 -9.58 12.47
C ILE A 214 -5.33 -9.99 12.35
N ALA A 215 -5.70 -11.20 12.81
CA ALA A 215 -7.10 -11.65 12.84
C ALA A 215 -8.01 -10.71 13.65
N GLY A 216 -7.50 -10.20 14.79
CA GLY A 216 -8.17 -9.20 15.63
C GLY A 216 -7.93 -7.74 15.22
N GLY A 217 -7.27 -7.49 14.08
CA GLY A 217 -6.96 -6.14 13.61
C GLY A 217 -8.18 -5.35 13.13
N MET A 218 -7.95 -4.07 12.84
CA MET A 218 -8.97 -3.16 12.32
C MET A 218 -9.59 -3.73 11.05
N ASP A 219 -10.88 -3.51 10.89
CA ASP A 219 -11.62 -3.88 9.67
C ASP A 219 -11.09 -3.11 8.44
N PRO A 220 -10.91 -3.76 7.26
CA PRO A 220 -10.40 -3.11 6.07
C PRO A 220 -11.24 -1.94 5.57
N ASP A 221 -12.57 -1.98 5.67
CA ASP A 221 -13.43 -0.88 5.21
C ASP A 221 -13.31 0.32 6.16
N ARG A 222 -13.19 0.11 7.46
CA ARG A 222 -12.86 1.18 8.42
C ARG A 222 -11.47 1.76 8.14
N CYS A 223 -10.50 0.91 7.81
CA CYS A 223 -9.16 1.34 7.41
C CYS A 223 -9.25 2.25 6.18
N ALA A 224 -9.95 1.84 5.13
CA ALA A 224 -10.15 2.62 3.92
C ALA A 224 -10.82 3.98 4.20
N ALA A 225 -11.84 4.02 5.05
CA ALA A 225 -12.50 5.28 5.44
C ALA A 225 -11.54 6.27 6.13
N VAL A 226 -10.65 5.79 7.01
CA VAL A 226 -9.62 6.62 7.66
C VAL A 226 -8.60 7.12 6.64
N ILE A 227 -8.19 6.27 5.70
CA ILE A 227 -7.24 6.63 4.64
C ILE A 227 -7.85 7.72 3.74
N LEU A 228 -9.06 7.53 3.21
CA LEU A 228 -9.74 8.53 2.39
C LEU A 228 -9.86 9.86 3.10
N LYS A 229 -10.25 9.87 4.37
CA LYS A 229 -10.31 11.08 5.18
C LYS A 229 -8.94 11.77 5.32
N GLY A 230 -7.87 10.98 5.40
CA GLY A 230 -6.49 11.50 5.46
C GLY A 230 -6.07 12.13 4.13
N LEU A 231 -6.33 11.45 3.01
CA LEU A 231 -6.04 11.92 1.65
C LEU A 231 -6.78 13.23 1.35
N ARG A 232 -8.07 13.31 1.62
CA ARG A 232 -8.89 14.53 1.46
C ARG A 232 -8.35 15.74 2.24
N ARG A 233 -7.72 15.49 3.37
CA ARG A 233 -7.15 16.52 4.24
C ARG A 233 -5.71 16.88 3.89
N GLY A 234 -5.16 16.29 2.84
CA GLY A 234 -3.78 16.51 2.44
C GLY A 234 -2.76 16.07 3.51
N LYS A 235 -3.08 15.08 4.36
CA LYS A 235 -2.17 14.65 5.42
C LYS A 235 -0.93 13.98 4.82
N PRO A 236 0.29 14.46 5.10
CA PRO A 236 1.50 13.87 4.58
C PRO A 236 1.72 12.44 5.11
N GLU A 237 1.24 12.16 6.32
CA GLU A 237 1.26 10.84 6.94
C GLU A 237 -0.11 10.50 7.51
N ILE A 238 -0.58 9.27 7.22
CA ILE A 238 -1.91 8.77 7.60
C ILE A 238 -1.74 7.51 8.46
N PRO A 239 -1.52 7.64 9.77
CA PRO A 239 -1.54 6.50 10.67
C PRO A 239 -2.96 5.91 10.74
N VAL A 240 -3.08 4.57 10.61
CA VAL A 240 -4.37 3.89 10.65
C VAL A 240 -4.26 2.54 11.38
N GLY A 241 -5.01 2.39 12.44
CA GLY A 241 -5.02 1.20 13.31
C GLY A 241 -5.64 1.52 14.66
N GLU A 242 -5.89 0.49 15.45
CA GLU A 242 -6.58 0.59 16.75
C GLU A 242 -5.77 -0.01 17.91
N GLY A 243 -4.69 -0.73 17.61
CA GLY A 243 -3.92 -1.46 18.59
C GLY A 243 -2.81 -0.64 19.26
N PHE A 244 -2.16 -1.28 20.24
CA PHE A 244 -1.03 -0.69 20.97
C PHE A 244 0.15 -0.32 20.04
N GLU A 245 0.30 -0.98 18.91
CA GLU A 245 1.34 -0.71 17.91
C GLU A 245 1.31 0.73 17.40
N MET A 246 0.13 1.38 17.40
CA MET A 246 0.01 2.78 17.02
C MET A 246 0.67 3.73 18.02
N HIS A 247 0.63 3.40 19.31
CA HIS A 247 1.31 4.17 20.36
C HIS A 247 2.84 3.97 20.28
N ALA A 248 3.30 2.83 19.81
CA ALA A 248 4.71 2.52 19.66
C ALA A 248 5.41 3.46 18.66
N LEU A 249 4.70 4.09 17.72
CA LEU A 249 5.22 5.10 16.79
C LEU A 249 5.84 6.28 17.54
N TRP A 250 5.13 6.82 18.52
CA TRP A 250 5.61 7.92 19.38
C TRP A 250 6.60 7.44 20.44
N LEU A 251 6.32 6.27 21.02
CA LEU A 251 7.16 5.71 22.09
C LEU A 251 8.59 5.44 21.59
N LYS A 252 8.78 4.94 20.36
CA LYS A 252 10.12 4.72 19.79
C LYS A 252 10.90 6.03 19.65
N ARG A 253 10.24 7.12 19.32
CA ARG A 253 10.90 8.42 19.13
C ARG A 253 11.40 9.00 20.46
N LEU A 254 10.61 8.85 21.52
CA LEU A 254 10.90 9.43 22.83
C LEU A 254 11.67 8.47 23.75
N PHE A 255 11.34 7.18 23.71
CA PHE A 255 11.88 6.15 24.61
C PHE A 255 12.30 4.88 23.83
N PRO A 256 13.31 4.96 22.93
CA PRO A 256 13.66 3.85 22.05
C PRO A 256 14.06 2.57 22.82
N ARG A 257 14.73 2.71 23.98
CA ARG A 257 15.15 1.57 24.81
C ARG A 257 13.97 0.74 25.31
N LEU A 258 12.83 1.37 25.62
CA LEU A 258 11.63 0.65 26.06
C LEU A 258 11.02 -0.18 24.92
N VAL A 259 11.00 0.39 23.69
CA VAL A 259 10.50 -0.32 22.51
C VAL A 259 11.42 -1.49 22.19
N PHE A 260 12.75 -1.30 22.20
CA PHE A 260 13.71 -2.39 21.94
C PHE A 260 13.60 -3.52 22.97
N LYS A 261 13.41 -3.20 24.26
CA LYS A 261 13.16 -4.22 25.28
C LYS A 261 11.90 -5.02 24.99
N LYS A 262 10.80 -4.33 24.68
CA LYS A 262 9.51 -4.98 24.38
C LYS A 262 9.59 -5.86 23.12
N THR A 263 10.24 -5.39 22.06
CA THR A 263 10.43 -6.19 20.85
C THR A 263 11.35 -7.39 21.07
N ALA A 264 12.37 -7.27 21.93
CA ALA A 264 13.23 -8.40 22.33
C ALA A 264 12.40 -9.48 23.07
N ASP A 265 11.46 -9.09 23.93
CA ASP A 265 10.59 -10.03 24.62
C ASP A 265 9.65 -10.78 23.66
N MET A 266 9.26 -10.17 22.54
CA MET A 266 8.48 -10.83 21.48
C MET A 266 9.29 -11.87 20.70
N ALA A 267 10.61 -11.75 20.68
CA ALA A 267 11.51 -12.65 19.97
C ALA A 267 11.95 -13.86 20.79
N LYS A 268 11.50 -14.01 22.04
CA LYS A 268 11.87 -15.17 22.87
C LYS A 268 11.48 -16.45 22.16
N ARG A 269 12.50 -17.26 21.83
CA ARG A 269 12.31 -18.61 21.32
C ARG A 269 11.60 -19.42 22.40
N LYS A 270 10.47 -20.01 22.06
CA LYS A 270 9.86 -21.08 22.87
C LYS A 270 10.71 -22.33 22.81
#